data_b9939c9144f46d07f6abdfae21b30b4f
#
_entry.id   b9939c9144f46d07f6abdfae21b30b4f
#
_cell.length_a   1.000
_cell.length_b   1.000
_cell.length_c   1.000
_cell.angle_alpha   90.00
_cell.angle_beta   90.00
_cell.angle_gamma   90.00
#
_symmetry.space_group_name_H-M   'P 1'
#
loop_
_entity.id
_entity.type
_entity.pdbx_description
1 polymer ?
#
loop_
_entity_poly.entity_id
_entity_poly.type
_entity_poly.pdbx_seq_one_letter_code
_entity_poly.pdbx_strand_id
1 'polypeptide(L)'
;MLPIRSAGLTRLAAFTPLMGRAYSDGRNYDPGPGKPSSVSALSPYIRHRLIMEQEVVAAAIAAHGAEVADKFIQEVFWRSYWKGWLAQRPAVWDAYRACVAAGLAAPPEGYEAAIAGRTGIGCFDAWVQELIETGYLHNHARMWFASIWIFTLRLPWFLGADFFLRHLLDGDAASNTLSWRWVAGLHTKGKHYVARAENIARYTGGRFAPQGELNEKPLPVQEPDPPAPRPVPNVAAPPSGPVTLLLHEDDLHPESLPLAGLHVQRVIGLCCPGARSPLGAAPLVQRFVAGALEDGLGRAVQHFGVSAERVALDELPEILRREAVVMPEA
;
A
#
# COMPACT_ATOMS: atom_id res chain seq x y z
N MET A 1 -6.70 0.59 -13.87
CA MET A 1 -5.27 0.23 -14.08
C MET A 1 -5.19 -1.23 -14.54
N LEU A 2 -4.29 -1.55 -15.50
CA LEU A 2 -4.05 -2.94 -15.91
C LEU A 2 -3.02 -3.57 -14.96
N PRO A 3 -3.28 -4.75 -14.38
CA PRO A 3 -2.44 -5.37 -13.37
C PRO A 3 -1.28 -6.19 -13.98
N ILE A 4 -0.50 -5.60 -14.86
CA ILE A 4 0.61 -6.28 -15.56
C ILE A 4 1.88 -5.43 -15.53
N ARG A 5 3.05 -6.08 -15.52
CA ARG A 5 4.35 -5.42 -15.48
C ARG A 5 4.56 -4.42 -16.63
N SER A 6 4.19 -4.79 -17.86
CA SER A 6 4.34 -3.91 -19.02
C SER A 6 3.57 -2.59 -18.89
N ALA A 7 2.38 -2.60 -18.26
CA ALA A 7 1.64 -1.39 -17.98
C ALA A 7 2.33 -0.52 -16.91
N GLY A 8 2.94 -1.15 -15.90
CA GLY A 8 3.79 -0.47 -14.90
C GLY A 8 4.99 0.22 -15.53
N LEU A 9 5.72 -0.48 -16.42
CA LEU A 9 6.86 0.07 -17.14
C LEU A 9 6.46 1.21 -18.10
N THR A 10 5.35 1.07 -18.81
CA THR A 10 4.81 2.14 -19.67
C THR A 10 4.52 3.39 -18.85
N ARG A 11 3.89 3.21 -17.69
CA ARG A 11 3.59 4.32 -16.78
C ARG A 11 4.86 4.94 -16.19
N LEU A 12 5.85 4.13 -15.82
CA LEU A 12 7.16 4.57 -15.37
C LEU A 12 7.82 5.46 -16.42
N ALA A 13 7.91 5.00 -17.66
CA ALA A 13 8.50 5.74 -18.77
C ALA A 13 7.77 7.06 -19.03
N ALA A 14 6.44 7.06 -19.00
CA ALA A 14 5.64 8.27 -19.19
C ALA A 14 5.82 9.31 -18.08
N PHE A 15 6.05 8.85 -16.83
CA PHE A 15 6.24 9.75 -15.68
C PHE A 15 7.70 10.18 -15.48
N THR A 16 8.69 9.47 -16.01
CA THR A 16 10.12 9.75 -15.85
C THR A 16 10.49 11.22 -16.08
N PRO A 17 9.98 11.95 -17.10
CA PRO A 17 10.28 13.36 -17.29
C PRO A 17 9.84 14.28 -16.15
N LEU A 18 8.93 13.84 -15.31
CA LEU A 18 8.36 14.63 -14.20
C LEU A 18 9.01 14.36 -12.85
N MET A 19 9.90 13.35 -12.70
CA MET A 19 10.45 12.89 -11.43
C MET A 19 11.40 13.86 -10.72
N GLY A 20 11.79 14.95 -11.36
CA GLY A 20 12.64 15.99 -10.81
C GLY A 20 11.85 17.13 -10.15
N ARG A 21 12.18 18.38 -10.54
CA ARG A 21 11.55 19.59 -9.99
C ARG A 21 10.04 19.63 -10.15
N ALA A 22 9.51 19.16 -11.29
CA ALA A 22 8.06 19.13 -11.53
C ALA A 22 7.33 18.30 -10.45
N TYR A 23 7.91 17.18 -10.03
CA TYR A 23 7.41 16.40 -8.90
C TYR A 23 7.53 17.18 -7.59
N SER A 24 8.71 17.67 -7.28
CA SER A 24 8.97 18.40 -6.04
C SER A 24 7.98 19.55 -5.81
N ASP A 25 7.71 20.33 -6.85
CA ASP A 25 6.87 21.53 -6.79
C ASP A 25 5.36 21.19 -6.84
N GLY A 26 4.99 20.14 -7.61
CA GLY A 26 3.60 19.81 -7.91
C GLY A 26 3.00 18.67 -7.08
N ARG A 27 3.81 17.87 -6.38
CA ARG A 27 3.37 16.62 -5.72
C ARG A 27 2.24 16.76 -4.70
N ASN A 28 2.05 17.94 -4.16
CA ASN A 28 1.01 18.21 -3.17
C ASN A 28 -0.35 18.56 -3.80
N TYR A 29 -0.39 18.91 -5.09
CA TYR A 29 -1.63 19.27 -5.76
C TYR A 29 -2.43 18.03 -6.18
N ASP A 30 -3.66 17.94 -5.69
CA ASP A 30 -4.65 16.94 -6.07
C ASP A 30 -5.65 17.55 -7.08
N PRO A 31 -5.45 17.34 -8.38
CA PRO A 31 -6.35 17.89 -9.41
C PRO A 31 -7.68 17.15 -9.49
N GLY A 32 -7.81 16.00 -8.82
CA GLY A 32 -8.94 15.09 -8.89
C GLY A 32 -8.79 14.00 -9.95
N PRO A 33 -9.71 13.03 -9.95
CA PRO A 33 -9.64 11.86 -10.81
C PRO A 33 -9.66 12.23 -12.29
N GLY A 34 -8.89 11.50 -13.10
CA GLY A 34 -8.83 11.65 -14.56
C GLY A 34 -8.09 12.87 -15.08
N LYS A 35 -7.55 13.74 -14.21
CA LYS A 35 -6.79 14.92 -14.63
C LYS A 35 -5.29 14.68 -14.59
N PRO A 36 -4.47 15.41 -15.40
CA PRO A 36 -3.04 15.37 -15.32
C PRO A 36 -2.56 15.70 -13.91
N SER A 37 -1.64 14.91 -13.40
CA SER A 37 -1.13 15.04 -12.04
C SER A 37 0.40 15.00 -12.03
N SER A 38 1.00 15.67 -11.04
CA SER A 38 2.44 15.64 -10.78
C SER A 38 2.88 14.44 -9.93
N VAL A 39 1.99 13.46 -9.71
CA VAL A 39 2.32 12.20 -9.03
C VAL A 39 2.25 11.01 -9.98
N SER A 40 3.11 10.03 -9.75
CA SER A 40 3.30 8.91 -10.68
C SER A 40 2.13 7.92 -10.71
N ALA A 41 1.42 7.76 -9.60
CA ALA A 41 0.47 6.66 -9.37
C ALA A 41 1.06 5.27 -9.71
N LEU A 42 2.37 5.06 -9.43
CA LEU A 42 3.08 3.80 -9.59
C LEU A 42 2.90 2.86 -8.40
N SER A 43 2.37 3.37 -7.29
CA SER A 43 2.27 2.62 -6.04
C SER A 43 1.58 1.25 -6.14
N PRO A 44 0.50 1.03 -6.95
CA PRO A 44 -0.06 -0.31 -7.14
C PRO A 44 0.91 -1.30 -7.79
N TYR A 45 1.73 -0.84 -8.73
CA TYR A 45 2.72 -1.70 -9.40
C TYR A 45 3.91 -2.00 -8.50
N ILE A 46 4.38 -1.01 -7.73
CA ILE A 46 5.47 -1.18 -6.76
C ILE A 46 5.00 -2.06 -5.61
N ARG A 47 3.76 -1.89 -5.12
CA ARG A 47 3.18 -2.68 -4.02
C ARG A 47 3.25 -4.18 -4.28
N HIS A 48 2.97 -4.59 -5.49
CA HIS A 48 2.97 -5.98 -5.92
C HIS A 48 4.29 -6.41 -6.59
N ARG A 49 5.30 -5.51 -6.59
CA ARG A 49 6.58 -5.71 -7.29
C ARG A 49 6.43 -6.16 -8.75
N LEU A 50 5.39 -5.68 -9.42
CA LEU A 50 5.31 -5.73 -10.89
C LEU A 50 6.40 -4.87 -11.52
N ILE A 51 6.78 -3.78 -10.85
CA ILE A 51 8.01 -3.02 -11.05
C ILE A 51 8.71 -2.86 -9.70
N MET A 52 10.03 -2.81 -9.71
CA MET A 52 10.82 -2.73 -8.50
C MET A 52 11.17 -1.29 -8.14
N GLU A 53 11.36 -1.02 -6.86
CA GLU A 53 11.83 0.27 -6.35
C GLU A 53 13.14 0.69 -7.02
N GLN A 54 14.06 -0.27 -7.24
CA GLN A 54 15.36 -0.03 -7.89
C GLN A 54 15.19 0.44 -9.34
N GLU A 55 14.24 -0.11 -10.10
CA GLU A 55 13.95 0.32 -11.48
C GLU A 55 13.44 1.76 -11.51
N VAL A 56 12.54 2.09 -10.57
CA VAL A 56 11.96 3.44 -10.45
C VAL A 56 13.01 4.46 -10.05
N VAL A 57 13.86 4.14 -9.07
CA VAL A 57 14.95 5.02 -8.62
C VAL A 57 16.01 5.17 -9.70
N ALA A 58 16.39 4.09 -10.39
CA ALA A 58 17.35 4.16 -11.50
C ALA A 58 16.85 5.05 -12.63
N ALA A 59 15.56 4.95 -13.00
CA ALA A 59 14.97 5.82 -14.02
C ALA A 59 15.00 7.30 -13.61
N ALA A 60 14.69 7.61 -12.34
CA ALA A 60 14.74 8.96 -11.81
C ALA A 60 16.16 9.56 -11.83
N ILE A 61 17.15 8.78 -11.37
CA ILE A 61 18.56 9.21 -11.36
C ILE A 61 19.09 9.40 -12.77
N ALA A 62 18.78 8.47 -13.69
CA ALA A 62 19.22 8.55 -15.07
C ALA A 62 18.67 9.80 -15.79
N ALA A 63 17.42 10.19 -15.50
CA ALA A 63 16.78 11.32 -16.14
C ALA A 63 17.13 12.70 -15.52
N HIS A 64 17.33 12.76 -14.21
CA HIS A 64 17.42 14.03 -13.48
C HIS A 64 18.67 14.18 -12.59
N GLY A 65 19.41 13.09 -12.35
CA GLY A 65 20.44 13.03 -11.32
C GLY A 65 19.81 12.86 -9.91
N ALA A 66 20.61 12.33 -8.98
CA ALA A 66 20.15 11.99 -7.63
C ALA A 66 19.68 13.23 -6.84
N GLU A 67 20.36 14.35 -6.97
CA GLU A 67 20.06 15.59 -6.24
C GLU A 67 18.71 16.19 -6.66
N VAL A 68 18.45 16.28 -7.98
CA VAL A 68 17.20 16.87 -8.49
C VAL A 68 15.99 15.94 -8.25
N ALA A 69 16.21 14.64 -8.28
CA ALA A 69 15.18 13.62 -8.03
C ALA A 69 15.01 13.26 -6.53
N ASP A 70 15.79 13.84 -5.62
CA ASP A 70 15.85 13.46 -4.21
C ASP A 70 14.46 13.31 -3.56
N LYS A 71 13.55 14.28 -3.77
CA LYS A 71 12.20 14.21 -3.20
C LYS A 71 11.38 13.03 -3.71
N PHE A 72 11.53 12.69 -4.97
CA PHE A 72 10.84 11.52 -5.55
C PHE A 72 11.43 10.21 -5.02
N ILE A 73 12.76 10.14 -4.96
CA ILE A 73 13.49 8.98 -4.43
C ILE A 73 13.13 8.72 -2.97
N GLN A 74 13.07 9.76 -2.14
CA GLN A 74 12.65 9.66 -0.74
C GLN A 74 11.25 9.03 -0.61
N GLU A 75 10.28 9.47 -1.45
CA GLU A 75 8.92 8.92 -1.39
C GLU A 75 8.86 7.42 -1.80
N VAL A 76 9.72 6.99 -2.73
CA VAL A 76 9.83 5.57 -3.08
C VAL A 76 10.34 4.75 -1.89
N PHE A 77 11.34 5.26 -1.17
CA PHE A 77 11.95 4.56 -0.02
C PHE A 77 11.10 4.58 1.25
N TRP A 78 10.08 5.44 1.37
CA TRP A 78 9.17 5.40 2.51
C TRP A 78 8.53 4.02 2.68
N ARG A 79 8.20 3.33 1.58
CA ARG A 79 7.68 1.96 1.63
C ARG A 79 8.65 0.99 2.32
N SER A 80 9.92 1.00 1.91
CA SER A 80 10.96 0.15 2.53
C SER A 80 11.16 0.46 4.01
N TYR A 81 11.14 1.75 4.37
CA TYR A 81 11.19 2.18 5.76
C TYR A 81 10.01 1.62 6.59
N TRP A 82 8.78 1.74 6.10
CA TRP A 82 7.61 1.24 6.80
C TRP A 82 7.64 -0.28 6.97
N LYS A 83 8.01 -1.02 5.94
CA LYS A 83 8.14 -2.47 5.99
C LYS A 83 9.20 -2.88 7.03
N GLY A 84 10.40 -2.33 6.99
CA GLY A 84 11.45 -2.61 7.95
C GLY A 84 11.06 -2.24 9.38
N TRP A 85 10.36 -1.12 9.57
CA TRP A 85 9.89 -0.71 10.89
C TRP A 85 8.87 -1.70 11.47
N LEU A 86 7.89 -2.14 10.67
CA LEU A 86 6.87 -3.09 11.11
C LEU A 86 7.42 -4.50 11.30
N ALA A 87 8.31 -4.96 10.43
CA ALA A 87 8.98 -6.26 10.55
C ALA A 87 9.71 -6.40 11.89
N GLN A 88 10.31 -5.32 12.38
CA GLN A 88 10.93 -5.29 13.71
C GLN A 88 9.92 -5.20 14.86
N ARG A 89 8.65 -4.90 14.61
CA ARG A 89 7.60 -4.71 15.63
C ARG A 89 6.30 -5.41 15.25
N PRO A 90 6.30 -6.73 15.02
CA PRO A 90 5.12 -7.45 14.54
C PRO A 90 3.91 -7.34 15.49
N ALA A 91 4.13 -7.18 16.79
CA ALA A 91 3.06 -6.97 17.75
C ALA A 91 2.22 -5.71 17.49
N VAL A 92 2.74 -4.72 16.76
CA VAL A 92 1.94 -3.56 16.32
C VAL A 92 0.87 -3.97 15.32
N TRP A 93 1.21 -4.89 14.41
CA TRP A 93 0.25 -5.45 13.46
C TRP A 93 -0.79 -6.33 14.14
N ASP A 94 -0.37 -7.17 15.09
CA ASP A 94 -1.29 -8.02 15.85
C ASP A 94 -2.29 -7.19 16.68
N ALA A 95 -1.80 -6.15 17.35
CA ALA A 95 -2.65 -5.22 18.08
C ALA A 95 -3.64 -4.49 17.15
N TYR A 96 -3.17 -4.01 15.99
CA TYR A 96 -4.03 -3.40 14.98
C TYR A 96 -5.16 -4.36 14.54
N ARG A 97 -4.84 -5.61 14.21
CA ARG A 97 -5.84 -6.62 13.79
C ARG A 97 -6.87 -6.88 14.88
N ALA A 98 -6.42 -6.98 16.14
CA ALA A 98 -7.33 -7.17 17.27
C ALA A 98 -8.27 -5.97 17.44
N CYS A 99 -7.75 -4.74 17.33
CA CYS A 99 -8.57 -3.51 17.39
C CYS A 99 -9.59 -3.46 16.24
N VAL A 100 -9.19 -3.81 15.01
CA VAL A 100 -10.10 -3.87 13.86
C VAL A 100 -11.23 -4.87 14.10
N ALA A 101 -10.90 -6.10 14.54
CA ALA A 101 -11.90 -7.13 14.82
C ALA A 101 -12.91 -6.68 15.89
N ALA A 102 -12.42 -6.09 16.99
CA ALA A 102 -13.29 -5.56 18.05
C ALA A 102 -14.15 -4.39 17.58
N GLY A 103 -13.56 -3.45 16.83
CA GLY A 103 -14.28 -2.28 16.30
C GLY A 103 -15.35 -2.62 15.28
N LEU A 104 -15.11 -3.65 14.45
CA LEU A 104 -16.10 -4.13 13.48
C LEU A 104 -17.22 -4.96 14.13
N ALA A 105 -16.95 -5.60 15.25
CA ALA A 105 -17.99 -6.33 16.01
C ALA A 105 -18.99 -5.36 16.69
N ALA A 106 -18.56 -4.12 16.99
CA ALA A 106 -19.42 -3.06 17.56
C ALA A 106 -19.03 -1.71 16.94
N PRO A 107 -19.45 -1.43 15.69
CA PRO A 107 -19.08 -0.20 14.98
C PRO A 107 -19.58 1.04 15.73
N PRO A 108 -18.73 2.08 15.88
CA PRO A 108 -19.14 3.31 16.51
C PRO A 108 -20.17 4.07 15.67
N GLU A 109 -20.92 4.95 16.33
CA GLU A 109 -21.82 5.88 15.65
C GLU A 109 -21.06 6.68 14.58
N GLY A 110 -21.67 6.87 13.40
CA GLY A 110 -21.08 7.57 12.27
C GLY A 110 -20.20 6.72 11.36
N TYR A 111 -19.79 5.51 11.77
CA TYR A 111 -18.95 4.63 10.95
C TYR A 111 -19.57 4.29 9.58
N GLU A 112 -20.84 3.86 9.58
CA GLU A 112 -21.56 3.51 8.35
C GLU A 112 -21.76 4.71 7.41
N ALA A 113 -21.98 5.90 7.97
CA ALA A 113 -22.05 7.12 7.18
C ALA A 113 -20.68 7.47 6.57
N ALA A 114 -19.60 7.29 7.32
CA ALA A 114 -18.24 7.58 6.88
C ALA A 114 -17.82 6.68 5.73
N ILE A 115 -17.97 5.35 5.85
CA ILE A 115 -17.58 4.41 4.78
C ILE A 115 -18.47 4.52 3.54
N ALA A 116 -19.67 5.07 3.67
CA ALA A 116 -20.59 5.30 2.57
C ALA A 116 -20.43 6.69 1.91
N GLY A 117 -19.54 7.57 2.42
CA GLY A 117 -19.39 8.93 1.94
C GLY A 117 -20.66 9.76 2.10
N ARG A 118 -21.27 9.73 3.27
CA ARG A 118 -22.49 10.45 3.64
C ARG A 118 -22.34 11.22 4.95
N THR A 119 -21.16 11.81 5.16
CA THR A 119 -20.86 12.56 6.39
C THR A 119 -21.34 14.00 6.36
N GLY A 120 -21.64 14.52 5.17
CA GLY A 120 -21.93 15.93 4.93
C GLY A 120 -20.69 16.81 4.73
N ILE A 121 -19.46 16.24 4.89
CA ILE A 121 -18.20 16.93 4.58
C ILE A 121 -17.85 16.64 3.12
N GLY A 122 -18.17 17.60 2.22
CA GLY A 122 -18.16 17.38 0.78
C GLY A 122 -16.85 16.83 0.21
N CYS A 123 -15.70 17.29 0.68
CA CYS A 123 -14.41 16.77 0.24
C CYS A 123 -14.18 15.32 0.69
N PHE A 124 -14.52 14.99 1.94
CA PHE A 124 -14.37 13.65 2.49
C PHE A 124 -15.25 12.65 1.72
N ASP A 125 -16.53 12.99 1.54
CA ASP A 125 -17.50 12.14 0.86
C ASP A 125 -17.08 11.89 -0.61
N ALA A 126 -16.56 12.90 -1.30
CA ALA A 126 -16.01 12.75 -2.65
C ALA A 126 -14.80 11.82 -2.69
N TRP A 127 -13.88 11.89 -1.72
CA TRP A 127 -12.72 10.99 -1.66
C TRP A 127 -13.11 9.55 -1.29
N VAL A 128 -14.17 9.32 -0.51
CA VAL A 128 -14.73 7.97 -0.28
C VAL A 128 -15.17 7.37 -1.61
N GLN A 129 -15.94 8.11 -2.41
CA GLN A 129 -16.42 7.64 -3.73
C GLN A 129 -15.24 7.39 -4.68
N GLU A 130 -14.29 8.33 -4.76
CA GLU A 130 -13.09 8.18 -5.59
C GLU A 130 -12.31 6.90 -5.22
N LEU A 131 -12.12 6.64 -3.92
CA LEU A 131 -11.42 5.44 -3.45
C LEU A 131 -12.17 4.15 -3.84
N ILE A 132 -13.48 4.10 -3.64
CA ILE A 132 -14.31 2.94 -3.97
C ILE A 132 -14.30 2.67 -5.49
N GLU A 133 -14.41 3.72 -6.30
CA GLU A 133 -14.49 3.60 -7.75
C GLU A 133 -13.16 3.29 -8.42
N THR A 134 -12.07 3.88 -7.92
CA THR A 134 -10.76 3.83 -8.60
C THR A 134 -9.73 2.92 -7.92
N GLY A 135 -9.92 2.61 -6.64
CA GLY A 135 -8.93 1.93 -5.80
C GLY A 135 -7.68 2.78 -5.52
N TYR A 136 -7.77 4.09 -5.72
CA TYR A 136 -6.64 5.01 -5.57
C TYR A 136 -7.11 6.36 -5.01
N LEU A 137 -6.26 6.97 -4.20
CA LEU A 137 -6.36 8.38 -3.81
C LEU A 137 -4.99 9.03 -3.94
N HIS A 138 -4.98 10.31 -4.30
CA HIS A 138 -3.79 11.13 -4.24
C HIS A 138 -3.19 11.12 -2.82
N ASN A 139 -1.85 11.07 -2.67
CA ASN A 139 -1.21 10.95 -1.35
C ASN A 139 -1.65 12.04 -0.36
N HIS A 140 -1.76 13.27 -0.81
CA HIS A 140 -2.21 14.37 0.05
C HIS A 140 -3.68 14.20 0.49
N ALA A 141 -4.54 13.72 -0.41
CA ALA A 141 -5.93 13.40 -0.08
C ALA A 141 -6.03 12.29 0.99
N ARG A 142 -5.14 11.29 0.94
CA ARG A 142 -5.08 10.25 2.00
C ARG A 142 -4.79 10.84 3.37
N MET A 143 -3.90 11.82 3.46
CA MET A 143 -3.56 12.50 4.71
C MET A 143 -4.73 13.33 5.23
N TRP A 144 -5.40 14.09 4.38
CA TRP A 144 -6.61 14.85 4.75
C TRP A 144 -7.74 13.92 5.16
N PHE A 145 -7.98 12.86 4.40
CA PHE A 145 -8.99 11.85 4.71
C PHE A 145 -8.77 11.26 6.11
N ALA A 146 -7.55 10.78 6.40
CA ALA A 146 -7.23 10.20 7.69
C ALA A 146 -7.38 11.20 8.85
N SER A 147 -6.97 12.45 8.63
CA SER A 147 -7.13 13.52 9.63
C SER A 147 -8.61 13.85 9.90
N ILE A 148 -9.44 13.94 8.86
CA ILE A 148 -10.88 14.18 9.00
C ILE A 148 -11.55 13.00 9.71
N TRP A 149 -11.23 11.77 9.32
CA TRP A 149 -11.72 10.56 9.97
C TRP A 149 -11.45 10.55 11.47
N ILE A 150 -10.18 10.78 11.85
CA ILE A 150 -9.73 10.69 13.24
C ILE A 150 -10.24 11.86 14.07
N PHE A 151 -10.08 13.08 13.58
CA PHE A 151 -10.20 14.28 14.42
C PHE A 151 -11.51 15.02 14.25
N THR A 152 -12.11 15.01 13.07
CA THR A 152 -13.40 15.67 12.82
C THR A 152 -14.56 14.70 13.06
N LEU A 153 -14.52 13.53 12.45
CA LEU A 153 -15.54 12.49 12.65
C LEU A 153 -15.36 11.72 13.97
N ARG A 154 -14.18 11.84 14.60
CA ARG A 154 -13.82 11.18 15.87
C ARG A 154 -13.96 9.65 15.82
N LEU A 155 -13.70 9.08 14.67
CA LEU A 155 -13.73 7.65 14.47
C LEU A 155 -12.36 7.01 14.79
N PRO A 156 -12.33 5.77 15.29
CA PRO A 156 -11.08 5.04 15.54
C PRO A 156 -10.22 4.96 14.29
N TRP A 157 -8.95 5.33 14.41
CA TRP A 157 -8.01 5.36 13.28
C TRP A 157 -7.86 4.00 12.59
N PHE A 158 -7.90 2.92 13.36
CA PHE A 158 -7.72 1.56 12.83
C PHE A 158 -8.88 1.11 11.92
N LEU A 159 -10.11 1.62 12.13
CA LEU A 159 -11.24 1.35 11.23
C LEU A 159 -11.10 2.09 9.89
N GLY A 160 -10.56 3.30 9.89
CA GLY A 160 -10.24 4.03 8.67
C GLY A 160 -9.07 3.40 7.92
N ALA A 161 -8.05 2.94 8.65
CA ALA A 161 -6.94 2.19 8.08
C ALA A 161 -7.41 0.87 7.45
N ASP A 162 -8.36 0.17 8.06
CA ASP A 162 -9.00 -1.04 7.51
C ASP A 162 -9.77 -0.71 6.23
N PHE A 163 -10.55 0.37 6.21
CA PHE A 163 -11.26 0.82 5.02
C PHE A 163 -10.30 1.08 3.86
N PHE A 164 -9.17 1.73 4.11
CA PHE A 164 -8.12 1.93 3.10
C PHE A 164 -7.51 0.61 2.64
N LEU A 165 -7.16 -0.28 3.57
CA LEU A 165 -6.52 -1.55 3.23
C LEU A 165 -7.40 -2.44 2.35
N ARG A 166 -8.73 -2.36 2.54
CA ARG A 166 -9.71 -3.09 1.72
C ARG A 166 -9.90 -2.52 0.32
N HIS A 167 -9.79 -1.20 0.16
CA HIS A 167 -10.14 -0.52 -1.08
C HIS A 167 -8.96 -0.07 -1.94
N LEU A 168 -7.77 0.16 -1.33
CA LEU A 168 -6.59 0.60 -2.08
C LEU A 168 -5.96 -0.54 -2.88
N LEU A 169 -5.70 -0.32 -4.18
CA LEU A 169 -4.92 -1.23 -5.03
C LEU A 169 -3.48 -1.38 -4.51
N ASP A 170 -2.94 -0.32 -3.92
CA ASP A 170 -1.62 -0.31 -3.29
C ASP A 170 -1.68 -0.57 -1.77
N GLY A 171 -2.78 -1.12 -1.26
CA GLY A 171 -2.96 -1.42 0.15
C GLY A 171 -1.87 -2.38 0.66
N ASP A 172 -1.00 -1.85 1.53
CA ASP A 172 0.13 -2.55 2.14
C ASP A 172 0.01 -2.48 3.67
N ALA A 173 0.16 -3.62 4.33
CA ALA A 173 -0.04 -3.71 5.78
C ALA A 173 0.82 -2.73 6.57
N ALA A 174 2.10 -2.59 6.20
CA ALA A 174 3.03 -1.69 6.89
C ALA A 174 2.78 -0.23 6.53
N SER A 175 2.83 0.12 5.24
CA SER A 175 2.70 1.50 4.79
C SER A 175 1.36 2.10 5.18
N ASN A 176 0.27 1.35 5.02
CA ASN A 176 -1.07 1.83 5.35
C ASN A 176 -1.23 2.06 6.87
N THR A 177 -0.96 1.03 7.67
CA THR A 177 -1.15 1.10 9.14
C THR A 177 -0.28 2.18 9.76
N LEU A 178 1.00 2.26 9.36
CA LEU A 178 1.93 3.20 9.96
C LEU A 178 1.70 4.64 9.48
N SER A 179 1.23 4.84 8.25
CA SER A 179 0.82 6.18 7.79
C SER A 179 -0.41 6.70 8.55
N TRP A 180 -1.40 5.85 8.83
CA TRP A 180 -2.53 6.22 9.70
C TRP A 180 -2.08 6.53 11.13
N ARG A 181 -1.17 5.73 11.70
CA ARG A 181 -0.55 6.01 13.00
C ARG A 181 0.24 7.31 13.00
N TRP A 182 0.90 7.64 11.88
CA TRP A 182 1.61 8.91 11.74
C TRP A 182 0.65 10.10 11.75
N VAL A 183 -0.47 10.04 11.00
CA VAL A 183 -1.50 11.09 11.03
C VAL A 183 -2.07 11.25 12.44
N ALA A 184 -2.32 10.14 13.14
CA ALA A 184 -2.85 10.13 14.51
C ALA A 184 -1.88 10.70 15.58
N GLY A 185 -0.58 10.85 15.27
CA GLY A 185 0.46 11.25 16.22
C GLY A 185 1.00 10.10 17.07
N LEU A 186 0.82 8.86 16.63
CA LEU A 186 1.24 7.63 17.32
C LEU A 186 2.58 7.08 16.83
N HIS A 187 3.00 7.41 15.61
CA HIS A 187 4.30 6.98 15.07
C HIS A 187 5.43 7.86 15.61
N THR A 188 5.26 9.17 15.58
CA THR A 188 6.09 10.14 16.29
C THR A 188 5.23 10.79 17.36
N LYS A 189 5.40 10.39 18.59
CA LYS A 189 4.52 10.73 19.70
C LYS A 189 4.24 12.25 19.78
N GLY A 190 2.97 12.60 19.75
CA GLY A 190 2.51 13.98 19.86
C GLY A 190 2.60 14.81 18.56
N LYS A 191 3.27 14.33 17.51
CA LYS A 191 3.32 15.00 16.20
C LYS A 191 2.27 14.39 15.28
N HIS A 192 1.10 15.01 15.22
CA HIS A 192 -0.01 14.58 14.38
C HIS A 192 -0.20 15.51 13.19
N TYR A 193 -0.79 14.99 12.10
CA TYR A 193 -1.13 15.78 10.93
C TYR A 193 -2.58 16.24 11.01
N VAL A 194 -2.82 17.54 10.78
CA VAL A 194 -4.17 18.14 10.84
C VAL A 194 -4.56 18.68 9.47
N ALA A 195 -5.68 18.20 8.94
CA ALA A 195 -6.32 18.76 7.76
C ALA A 195 -6.86 20.16 8.08
N ARG A 196 -6.53 21.12 7.19
CA ARG A 196 -6.99 22.51 7.28
C ARG A 196 -7.73 22.90 6.03
N ALA A 197 -8.84 23.58 6.16
CA ALA A 197 -9.68 24.00 5.04
C ALA A 197 -8.92 24.83 4.00
N GLU A 198 -8.07 25.75 4.44
CA GLU A 198 -7.22 26.56 3.55
C GLU A 198 -6.22 25.70 2.77
N ASN A 199 -5.61 24.70 3.43
CA ASN A 199 -4.67 23.78 2.78
C ASN A 199 -5.36 22.91 1.74
N ILE A 200 -6.54 22.37 2.07
CA ILE A 200 -7.38 21.62 1.13
C ILE A 200 -7.76 22.51 -0.07
N ALA A 201 -8.27 23.71 0.16
CA ALA A 201 -8.67 24.62 -0.91
C ALA A 201 -7.47 24.92 -1.84
N ARG A 202 -6.32 25.24 -1.27
CA ARG A 202 -5.10 25.55 -2.05
C ARG A 202 -4.68 24.39 -2.94
N TYR A 203 -4.53 23.19 -2.37
CA TYR A 203 -3.95 22.04 -3.07
C TYR A 203 -4.95 21.22 -3.87
N THR A 204 -6.25 21.52 -3.77
CA THR A 204 -7.26 21.03 -4.68
C THR A 204 -7.64 22.03 -5.79
N GLY A 205 -6.93 23.18 -5.86
CA GLY A 205 -7.23 24.23 -6.81
C GLY A 205 -8.61 24.85 -6.63
N GLY A 206 -9.10 24.93 -5.39
CA GLY A 206 -10.43 25.45 -5.05
C GLY A 206 -11.58 24.47 -5.30
N ARG A 207 -11.30 23.21 -5.69
CA ARG A 207 -12.34 22.17 -5.88
C ARG A 207 -13.10 21.90 -4.59
N PHE A 208 -12.44 22.00 -3.44
CA PHE A 208 -13.01 21.89 -2.12
C PHE A 208 -12.55 23.05 -1.23
N ALA A 209 -13.45 23.54 -0.37
CA ALA A 209 -13.18 24.58 0.59
C ALA A 209 -14.03 24.36 1.86
N PRO A 210 -13.70 23.35 2.72
CA PRO A 210 -14.53 22.95 3.87
C PRO A 210 -14.37 23.93 5.07
N GLN A 211 -14.72 25.20 4.85
CA GLN A 211 -14.63 26.26 5.85
C GLN A 211 -15.57 26.02 7.03
N GLY A 212 -15.01 25.90 8.24
CA GLY A 212 -15.80 25.68 9.46
C GLY A 212 -16.32 24.25 9.65
N GLU A 213 -16.01 23.32 8.72
CA GLU A 213 -16.46 21.94 8.79
C GLU A 213 -15.48 21.03 9.55
N LEU A 214 -14.21 21.46 9.69
CA LEU A 214 -13.12 20.63 10.20
C LEU A 214 -12.70 21.01 11.62
N ASN A 215 -12.31 20.00 12.41
CA ASN A 215 -11.58 20.25 13.65
C ASN A 215 -10.11 20.51 13.33
N GLU A 216 -9.72 21.78 13.30
CA GLU A 216 -8.36 22.22 12.96
C GLU A 216 -7.40 22.35 14.16
N LYS A 217 -7.88 22.06 15.38
CA LYS A 217 -7.10 22.16 16.62
C LYS A 217 -7.30 20.92 17.53
N PRO A 218 -7.20 19.70 16.98
CA PRO A 218 -7.36 18.49 17.78
C PRO A 218 -6.12 18.24 18.65
N LEU A 219 -6.30 17.43 19.67
CA LEU A 219 -5.17 16.79 20.36
C LEU A 219 -4.79 15.49 19.63
N PRO A 220 -3.50 15.08 19.68
CA PRO A 220 -3.07 13.80 19.14
C PRO A 220 -3.75 12.64 19.88
N VAL A 221 -3.92 11.52 19.18
CA VAL A 221 -4.42 10.29 19.80
C VAL A 221 -3.41 9.80 20.83
N GLN A 222 -3.90 9.24 21.92
CA GLN A 222 -3.08 8.69 23.01
C GLN A 222 -3.19 7.17 23.01
N GLU A 223 -2.06 6.50 22.84
CA GLU A 223 -1.90 5.05 22.98
C GLU A 223 -0.57 4.77 23.72
N PRO A 224 -0.40 3.55 24.24
CA PRO A 224 0.91 3.09 24.74
C PRO A 224 2.00 3.19 23.67
N ASP A 225 3.23 3.35 24.09
CA ASP A 225 4.37 3.35 23.17
C ASP A 225 4.48 2.00 22.46
N PRO A 226 4.90 1.99 21.17
CA PRO A 226 5.11 0.76 20.46
C PRO A 226 6.21 -0.08 21.15
N PRO A 227 6.15 -1.42 21.02
CA PRO A 227 7.17 -2.28 21.60
C PRO A 227 8.56 -1.97 21.05
N ALA A 228 9.60 -2.30 21.82
CA ALA A 228 10.98 -2.21 21.36
C ALA A 228 11.19 -3.04 20.09
N PRO A 229 12.10 -2.61 19.19
CA PRO A 229 12.39 -3.36 17.97
C PRO A 229 13.01 -4.73 18.31
N ARG A 230 12.61 -5.74 17.53
CA ARG A 230 13.23 -7.06 17.56
C ARG A 230 14.14 -7.23 16.34
N PRO A 231 15.19 -8.03 16.43
CA PRO A 231 15.95 -8.40 15.23
C PRO A 231 15.03 -9.02 14.18
N VAL A 232 15.25 -8.68 12.92
CA VAL A 232 14.59 -9.38 11.81
C VAL A 232 15.14 -10.83 11.80
N PRO A 233 14.29 -11.85 11.65
CA PRO A 233 14.73 -13.23 11.55
C PRO A 233 15.77 -13.41 10.45
N ASN A 234 16.75 -14.25 10.66
CA ASN A 234 17.69 -14.62 9.61
C ASN A 234 16.96 -15.43 8.54
N VAL A 235 17.31 -15.18 7.29
CA VAL A 235 16.85 -16.00 6.17
C VAL A 235 17.33 -17.44 6.40
N ALA A 236 16.44 -18.41 6.22
CA ALA A 236 16.80 -19.81 6.31
C ALA A 236 17.83 -20.18 5.22
N ALA A 237 18.72 -21.13 5.54
CA ALA A 237 19.62 -21.65 4.52
C ALA A 237 18.80 -22.25 3.36
N PRO A 238 19.21 -22.01 2.09
CA PRO A 238 18.51 -22.56 0.96
C PRO A 238 18.48 -24.10 1.05
N PRO A 239 17.34 -24.75 0.72
CA PRO A 239 17.25 -26.19 0.71
C PRO A 239 18.17 -26.80 -0.37
N SER A 240 18.55 -28.05 -0.18
CA SER A 240 19.26 -28.83 -1.21
C SER A 240 18.24 -29.55 -2.10
N GLY A 241 18.53 -29.62 -3.41
CA GLY A 241 17.67 -30.32 -4.39
C GLY A 241 16.62 -29.42 -5.05
N PRO A 242 15.64 -30.05 -5.74
CA PRO A 242 14.60 -29.30 -6.43
C PRO A 242 13.64 -28.61 -5.47
N VAL A 243 13.21 -27.41 -5.83
CA VAL A 243 12.31 -26.58 -5.02
C VAL A 243 11.07 -26.16 -5.78
N THR A 244 9.98 -25.98 -5.07
CA THR A 244 8.78 -25.29 -5.56
C THR A 244 8.86 -23.83 -5.15
N LEU A 245 8.77 -22.93 -6.11
CA LEU A 245 8.72 -21.48 -5.85
C LEU A 245 7.26 -21.08 -5.58
N LEU A 246 7.01 -20.51 -4.41
CA LEU A 246 5.73 -19.89 -4.07
C LEU A 246 5.80 -18.38 -4.35
N LEU A 247 5.05 -17.90 -5.34
CA LEU A 247 4.79 -16.49 -5.55
C LEU A 247 3.52 -16.06 -4.82
N HIS A 248 3.55 -14.91 -4.20
CA HIS A 248 2.39 -14.30 -3.53
C HIS A 248 2.26 -12.82 -3.90
N GLU A 249 1.11 -12.24 -3.59
CA GLU A 249 0.74 -10.89 -4.01
C GLU A 249 1.68 -9.76 -3.55
N ASP A 250 2.59 -10.03 -2.64
CA ASP A 250 3.54 -9.03 -2.14
C ASP A 250 4.84 -8.98 -2.95
N ASP A 251 5.18 -10.04 -3.70
CA ASP A 251 6.32 -10.07 -4.59
C ASP A 251 6.04 -10.91 -5.85
N LEU A 252 5.75 -10.21 -6.94
CA LEU A 252 5.44 -10.79 -8.24
C LEU A 252 6.53 -10.46 -9.27
N HIS A 253 7.81 -10.39 -8.82
CA HIS A 253 8.95 -10.17 -9.71
C HIS A 253 9.89 -11.39 -9.69
N PRO A 254 9.49 -12.53 -10.29
CA PRO A 254 10.24 -13.79 -10.23
C PRO A 254 11.66 -13.68 -10.80
N GLU A 255 11.88 -12.79 -11.78
CA GLU A 255 13.16 -12.62 -12.47
C GLU A 255 14.28 -12.05 -11.58
N SER A 256 13.93 -11.37 -10.48
CA SER A 256 14.91 -10.75 -9.56
C SER A 256 15.16 -11.54 -8.29
N LEU A 257 14.48 -12.66 -8.11
CA LEU A 257 14.64 -13.45 -6.91
C LEU A 257 16.05 -14.06 -6.83
N PRO A 258 16.71 -14.03 -5.66
CA PRO A 258 18.08 -14.54 -5.50
C PRO A 258 18.09 -16.08 -5.40
N LEU A 259 17.63 -16.74 -6.45
CA LEU A 259 17.52 -18.20 -6.54
C LEU A 259 18.74 -18.88 -7.22
N ALA A 260 19.86 -18.17 -7.31
CA ALA A 260 21.07 -18.71 -7.89
C ALA A 260 21.51 -20.00 -7.18
N GLY A 261 21.68 -21.08 -7.94
CA GLY A 261 22.04 -22.41 -7.41
C GLY A 261 20.85 -23.26 -6.95
N LEU A 262 19.61 -22.76 -6.98
CA LEU A 262 18.42 -23.55 -6.74
C LEU A 262 17.83 -24.07 -8.06
N HIS A 263 17.36 -25.31 -8.03
CA HIS A 263 16.64 -25.91 -9.15
C HIS A 263 15.14 -25.76 -8.92
N VAL A 264 14.54 -24.71 -9.50
CA VAL A 264 13.08 -24.53 -9.48
C VAL A 264 12.45 -25.58 -10.38
N GLN A 265 11.61 -26.47 -9.84
CA GLN A 265 10.93 -27.54 -10.59
C GLN A 265 9.49 -27.15 -11.01
N ARG A 266 8.85 -26.26 -10.24
CA ARG A 266 7.54 -25.67 -10.56
C ARG A 266 7.33 -24.39 -9.78
N VAL A 267 6.35 -23.62 -10.22
CA VAL A 267 5.92 -22.40 -9.53
C VAL A 267 4.47 -22.53 -9.10
N ILE A 268 4.17 -22.14 -7.88
CA ILE A 268 2.80 -22.02 -7.41
C ILE A 268 2.50 -20.58 -7.03
N GLY A 269 1.29 -20.12 -7.29
CA GLY A 269 0.84 -18.78 -7.00
C GLY A 269 -0.26 -18.74 -5.95
N LEU A 270 -0.09 -17.96 -4.89
CA LEU A 270 -1.08 -17.75 -3.84
C LEU A 270 -1.58 -16.31 -3.85
N CYS A 271 -2.89 -16.15 -3.83
CA CYS A 271 -3.55 -14.85 -3.82
C CYS A 271 -4.64 -14.85 -2.75
N CYS A 272 -4.43 -14.07 -1.69
CA CYS A 272 -5.32 -14.01 -0.53
C CYS A 272 -5.70 -12.57 -0.15
N PRO A 273 -6.15 -11.70 -1.07
CA PRO A 273 -6.49 -10.31 -0.73
C PRO A 273 -7.62 -10.22 0.30
N GLY A 274 -8.48 -11.24 0.39
CA GLY A 274 -9.50 -11.34 1.42
C GLY A 274 -8.96 -11.41 2.85
N ALA A 275 -7.72 -11.85 3.04
CA ALA A 275 -7.09 -11.91 4.35
C ALA A 275 -6.65 -10.54 4.91
N ARG A 276 -6.77 -9.47 4.12
CA ARG A 276 -6.41 -8.10 4.54
C ARG A 276 -7.31 -7.56 5.66
N SER A 277 -8.56 -8.02 5.72
CA SER A 277 -9.56 -7.54 6.68
C SER A 277 -10.57 -8.65 7.01
N PRO A 278 -11.19 -8.62 8.19
CA PRO A 278 -12.36 -9.47 8.48
C PRO A 278 -13.51 -9.29 7.50
N LEU A 279 -13.63 -8.12 6.86
CA LEU A 279 -14.62 -7.82 5.82
C LEU A 279 -14.14 -8.16 4.39
N GLY A 280 -12.96 -8.75 4.25
CA GLY A 280 -12.35 -9.04 2.96
C GLY A 280 -11.81 -7.81 2.24
N ALA A 281 -11.43 -7.97 0.98
CA ALA A 281 -11.01 -6.88 0.10
C ALA A 281 -12.11 -6.52 -0.92
N ALA A 282 -12.14 -5.26 -1.34
CA ALA A 282 -13.08 -4.81 -2.36
C ALA A 282 -12.90 -5.57 -3.70
N PRO A 283 -13.98 -5.78 -4.48
CA PRO A 283 -13.91 -6.54 -5.73
C PRO A 283 -12.88 -5.99 -6.73
N LEU A 284 -12.66 -4.68 -6.74
CA LEU A 284 -11.65 -4.05 -7.60
C LEU A 284 -10.22 -4.50 -7.21
N VAL A 285 -9.93 -4.55 -5.90
CA VAL A 285 -8.65 -5.04 -5.36
C VAL A 285 -8.47 -6.51 -5.67
N GLN A 286 -9.49 -7.33 -5.45
CA GLN A 286 -9.44 -8.76 -5.75
C GLN A 286 -9.10 -9.03 -7.22
N ARG A 287 -9.77 -8.33 -8.15
CA ARG A 287 -9.48 -8.45 -9.60
C ARG A 287 -8.08 -7.98 -9.96
N PHE A 288 -7.62 -6.87 -9.37
CA PHE A 288 -6.28 -6.35 -9.64
C PHE A 288 -5.20 -7.33 -9.17
N VAL A 289 -5.33 -7.83 -7.93
CA VAL A 289 -4.36 -8.78 -7.35
C VAL A 289 -4.33 -10.09 -8.12
N ALA A 290 -5.51 -10.62 -8.49
CA ALA A 290 -5.60 -11.83 -9.29
C ALA A 290 -4.89 -11.68 -10.65
N GLY A 291 -5.13 -10.57 -11.36
CA GLY A 291 -4.48 -10.31 -12.64
C GLY A 291 -2.96 -10.06 -12.49
N ALA A 292 -2.52 -9.43 -11.40
CA ALA A 292 -1.10 -9.26 -11.11
C ALA A 292 -0.40 -10.61 -10.86
N LEU A 293 -1.06 -11.52 -10.15
CA LEU A 293 -0.54 -12.88 -9.95
C LEU A 293 -0.44 -13.64 -11.27
N GLU A 294 -1.44 -13.57 -12.14
CA GLU A 294 -1.40 -14.22 -13.47
C GLU A 294 -0.24 -13.71 -14.32
N ASP A 295 0.01 -12.38 -14.33
CA ASP A 295 1.17 -11.80 -15.01
C ASP A 295 2.49 -12.32 -14.41
N GLY A 296 2.59 -12.38 -13.07
CA GLY A 296 3.77 -12.90 -12.38
C GLY A 296 4.03 -14.38 -12.68
N LEU A 297 2.99 -15.22 -12.67
CA LEU A 297 3.09 -16.64 -13.02
C LEU A 297 3.50 -16.83 -14.47
N GLY A 298 2.91 -16.09 -15.41
CA GLY A 298 3.28 -16.14 -16.81
C GLY A 298 4.75 -15.78 -17.05
N ARG A 299 5.27 -14.77 -16.36
CA ARG A 299 6.69 -14.39 -16.41
C ARG A 299 7.60 -15.43 -15.75
N ALA A 300 7.15 -16.05 -14.65
CA ALA A 300 7.89 -17.14 -14.01
C ALA A 300 8.04 -18.36 -14.93
N VAL A 301 6.97 -18.75 -15.66
CA VAL A 301 7.02 -19.81 -16.68
C VAL A 301 8.10 -19.51 -17.73
N GLN A 302 8.11 -18.28 -18.23
CA GLN A 302 9.09 -17.86 -19.25
C GLN A 302 10.52 -17.84 -18.71
N HIS A 303 10.70 -17.38 -17.45
CA HIS A 303 12.02 -17.21 -16.85
C HIS A 303 12.65 -18.54 -16.42
N PHE A 304 11.88 -19.43 -15.78
CA PHE A 304 12.38 -20.70 -15.24
C PHE A 304 12.20 -21.88 -16.19
N GLY A 305 11.36 -21.78 -17.21
CA GLY A 305 11.06 -22.88 -18.14
C GLY A 305 10.27 -24.03 -17.50
N VAL A 306 9.48 -23.75 -16.47
CA VAL A 306 8.74 -24.74 -15.69
C VAL A 306 7.24 -24.42 -15.66
N SER A 307 6.41 -25.38 -15.24
CA SER A 307 4.98 -25.13 -15.07
C SER A 307 4.70 -24.17 -13.91
N ALA A 308 3.62 -23.40 -14.04
CA ALA A 308 3.07 -22.59 -12.96
C ALA A 308 1.57 -22.79 -12.84
N GLU A 309 1.06 -22.79 -11.60
CA GLU A 309 -0.36 -22.91 -11.32
C GLU A 309 -0.77 -22.07 -10.10
N ARG A 310 -2.04 -21.72 -10.02
CA ARG A 310 -2.60 -21.12 -8.80
C ARG A 310 -3.00 -22.22 -7.85
N VAL A 311 -2.77 -21.97 -6.56
CA VAL A 311 -3.18 -22.84 -5.47
C VAL A 311 -4.10 -22.09 -4.51
N ALA A 312 -5.05 -22.79 -3.93
CA ALA A 312 -5.88 -22.25 -2.87
C ALA A 312 -5.15 -22.34 -1.52
N LEU A 313 -5.55 -21.48 -0.57
CA LEU A 313 -4.88 -21.41 0.73
C LEU A 313 -4.99 -22.73 1.52
N ASP A 314 -6.08 -23.46 1.37
CA ASP A 314 -6.32 -24.74 2.02
C ASP A 314 -5.51 -25.90 1.41
N GLU A 315 -5.01 -25.78 0.19
CA GLU A 315 -4.11 -26.74 -0.46
C GLU A 315 -2.65 -26.58 0.03
N LEU A 316 -2.26 -25.37 0.44
CA LEU A 316 -0.88 -25.05 0.80
C LEU A 316 -0.28 -25.95 1.90
N PRO A 317 -0.98 -26.32 2.99
CA PRO A 317 -0.43 -27.21 4.01
C PRO A 317 -0.01 -28.59 3.49
N GLU A 318 -0.72 -29.13 2.49
CA GLU A 318 -0.37 -30.41 1.88
C GLU A 318 0.88 -30.29 0.99
N ILE A 319 0.99 -29.20 0.23
CA ILE A 319 2.18 -28.91 -0.59
C ILE A 319 3.41 -28.77 0.31
N LEU A 320 3.31 -27.97 1.40
CA LEU A 320 4.41 -27.77 2.35
C LEU A 320 4.89 -29.04 3.06
N ARG A 321 4.03 -30.04 3.18
CA ARG A 321 4.41 -31.36 3.74
C ARG A 321 5.19 -32.24 2.76
N ARG A 322 4.99 -32.05 1.46
CA ARG A 322 5.52 -32.92 0.40
C ARG A 322 6.72 -32.34 -0.34
N GLU A 323 6.88 -31.04 -0.33
CA GLU A 323 7.83 -30.34 -1.17
C GLU A 323 8.67 -29.33 -0.40
N ALA A 324 9.89 -29.15 -0.87
CA ALA A 324 10.73 -28.02 -0.41
C ALA A 324 10.21 -26.75 -1.09
N VAL A 325 9.56 -25.88 -0.33
CA VAL A 325 9.00 -24.63 -0.85
C VAL A 325 9.88 -23.45 -0.47
N VAL A 326 10.19 -22.61 -1.44
CA VAL A 326 10.85 -21.32 -1.23
C VAL A 326 9.91 -20.20 -1.63
N MET A 327 9.92 -19.09 -0.87
CA MET A 327 9.12 -17.92 -1.19
C MET A 327 9.93 -16.65 -1.00
N PRO A 328 9.67 -15.57 -1.75
CA PRO A 328 10.29 -14.29 -1.49
C PRO A 328 9.85 -13.76 -0.12
N GLU A 329 10.80 -13.14 0.58
CA GLU A 329 10.50 -12.35 1.77
C GLU A 329 10.10 -10.94 1.28
N ALA A 330 8.85 -10.54 1.56
CA ALA A 330 8.26 -9.31 1.04
C ALA A 330 8.24 -8.15 2.04
#